data_d52ca8d1b0dadbaa0083ec36e2c5bdd9
#
_entry.id   d52ca8d1b0dadbaa0083ec36e2c5bdd9
#
_cell.length_a   1.000
_cell.length_b   1.000
_cell.length_c   1.000
_cell.angle_alpha   90.00
_cell.angle_beta   90.00
_cell.angle_gamma   90.00
#
_symmetry.space_group_name_H-M   'P 1'
#
loop_
_entity.id
_entity.type
_entity.pdbx_description
1 polymer ?
#
loop_
_entity_poly.entity_id
_entity_poly.type
_entity_poly.pdbx_seq_one_letter_code
_entity_poly.pdbx_strand_id
1 'polypeptide(L)'
;MLLDIQRKFFSRTERVKSVDFHPTEPWLLAGLYDGTVFIWNYETGAVVKTFEVAEVPVRCVRFIARKNWFIAGSDDFFLRCYNYNTHEKVTAFEGHPDYIRSIAVHATGPYVLTGSDDMTIKLWDWERNWRLVQTFEGHTHFVMDLCFNPKDSNSFASASLDRTVKVWTLGSATANFTLTAHEKGVNAVDYYHGADKPYLVTTSDDKTVRIWDYLSKSCVQTLS
;
A
#
# COMPACT_ATOMS: atom_id res chain seq x y z
N MET A 1 17.76 1.62 -22.11
CA MET A 1 17.53 2.96 -21.52
C MET A 1 18.21 2.95 -20.15
N LEU A 2 19.23 3.77 -19.95
CA LEU A 2 19.85 3.90 -18.62
C LEU A 2 18.92 4.75 -17.76
N LEU A 3 18.55 4.22 -16.61
CA LEU A 3 17.85 5.02 -15.58
C LEU A 3 18.87 5.95 -14.91
N ASP A 4 18.58 7.24 -14.88
CA ASP A 4 19.41 8.23 -14.21
C ASP A 4 18.72 8.72 -12.93
N ILE A 5 19.53 8.93 -11.88
CA ILE A 5 19.03 9.46 -10.61
C ILE A 5 18.82 10.95 -10.76
N GLN A 6 17.58 11.38 -10.85
CA GLN A 6 17.23 12.78 -10.99
C GLN A 6 17.43 13.57 -9.69
N ARG A 7 17.12 12.97 -8.55
CA ARG A 7 17.26 13.62 -7.25
C ARG A 7 17.41 12.61 -6.10
N LYS A 8 18.18 13.02 -5.08
CA LYS A 8 18.33 12.27 -3.83
C LYS A 8 17.84 13.12 -2.66
N PHE A 9 17.04 12.51 -1.78
CA PHE A 9 16.60 13.14 -0.54
C PHE A 9 17.32 12.47 0.62
N PHE A 10 17.90 13.30 1.49
CA PHE A 10 18.58 12.82 2.68
C PHE A 10 17.95 13.46 3.91
N SER A 11 17.69 12.65 4.90
CA SER A 11 17.31 13.03 6.25
C SER A 11 18.36 12.46 7.21
N ARG A 12 18.50 13.04 8.39
CA ARG A 12 19.37 12.48 9.45
C ARG A 12 18.81 11.20 10.04
N THR A 13 17.65 10.81 9.60
CA THR A 13 16.91 9.69 10.10
C THR A 13 17.20 8.43 9.31
N GLU A 14 16.70 7.36 9.81
CA GLU A 14 16.90 5.99 9.49
C GLU A 14 16.25 5.54 8.16
N ARG A 15 15.98 4.26 8.05
CA ARG A 15 15.50 3.62 6.83
C ARG A 15 14.13 4.14 6.42
N VAL A 16 13.97 4.48 5.16
CA VAL A 16 12.67 4.71 4.52
C VAL A 16 11.99 3.36 4.33
N LYS A 17 10.76 3.24 4.80
CA LYS A 17 9.96 2.00 4.71
C LYS A 17 8.89 2.07 3.62
N SER A 18 8.34 3.23 3.38
CA SER A 18 7.26 3.43 2.41
C SER A 18 7.31 4.83 1.85
N VAL A 19 6.91 4.97 0.60
CA VAL A 19 6.75 6.25 -0.07
C VAL A 19 5.44 6.29 -0.84
N ASP A 20 4.89 7.50 -1.01
CA ASP A 20 3.71 7.73 -1.84
C ASP A 20 3.78 9.13 -2.46
N PHE A 21 3.38 9.25 -3.73
CA PHE A 21 3.33 10.54 -4.42
C PHE A 21 1.96 11.20 -4.25
N HIS A 22 1.98 12.50 -3.97
CA HIS A 22 0.74 13.27 -4.01
C HIS A 22 0.25 13.42 -5.46
N PRO A 23 -1.06 13.24 -5.73
CA PRO A 23 -1.54 13.20 -7.12
C PRO A 23 -1.50 14.55 -7.85
N THR A 24 -1.45 15.67 -7.13
CA THR A 24 -1.49 17.02 -7.73
C THR A 24 -0.37 17.94 -7.25
N GLU A 25 0.11 17.77 -6.02
CA GLU A 25 1.20 18.57 -5.48
C GLU A 25 2.56 17.90 -5.76
N PRO A 26 3.65 18.65 -5.86
CA PRO A 26 4.98 18.09 -6.06
C PRO A 26 5.55 17.47 -4.76
N TRP A 27 4.75 16.65 -4.10
CA TRP A 27 5.05 16.09 -2.79
C TRP A 27 5.24 14.59 -2.82
N LEU A 28 6.23 14.16 -2.04
CA LEU A 28 6.54 12.78 -1.71
C LEU A 28 6.35 12.57 -0.21
N LEU A 29 5.44 11.69 0.16
CA LEU A 29 5.24 11.20 1.51
C LEU A 29 6.22 10.07 1.77
N ALA A 30 6.89 10.08 2.92
CA ALA A 30 7.84 9.03 3.31
C ALA A 30 7.63 8.63 4.77
N GLY A 31 7.37 7.35 5.00
CA GLY A 31 7.33 6.74 6.33
C GLY A 31 8.69 6.11 6.68
N LEU A 32 9.16 6.36 7.90
CA LEU A 32 10.50 6.01 8.35
C LEU A 32 10.51 4.98 9.49
N TYR A 33 11.66 4.37 9.67
CA TYR A 33 11.87 3.33 10.68
C TYR A 33 11.87 3.89 12.13
N ASP A 34 12.15 5.18 12.30
CA ASP A 34 12.10 5.87 13.60
C ASP A 34 10.69 6.34 14.02
N GLY A 35 9.66 6.04 13.23
CA GLY A 35 8.29 6.44 13.51
C GLY A 35 7.90 7.81 12.95
N THR A 36 8.80 8.49 12.28
CA THR A 36 8.57 9.80 11.68
C THR A 36 7.97 9.65 10.28
N VAL A 37 7.15 10.61 9.87
CA VAL A 37 6.66 10.74 8.49
C VAL A 37 7.04 12.12 7.98
N PHE A 38 7.69 12.16 6.79
CA PHE A 38 8.01 13.39 6.09
C PHE A 38 7.13 13.58 4.85
N ILE A 39 6.85 14.84 4.55
CA ILE A 39 6.40 15.28 3.23
C ILE A 39 7.51 16.13 2.63
N TRP A 40 8.06 15.67 1.51
CA TRP A 40 9.10 16.34 0.75
C TRP A 40 8.51 17.00 -0.48
N ASN A 41 8.99 18.19 -0.84
CA ASN A 41 8.77 18.69 -2.19
C ASN A 41 9.88 18.13 -3.09
N TYR A 42 9.52 17.31 -4.06
CA TYR A 42 10.50 16.63 -4.92
C TYR A 42 11.12 17.56 -5.98
N GLU A 43 10.54 18.72 -6.26
CA GLU A 43 11.09 19.70 -7.17
C GLU A 43 12.17 20.56 -6.49
N THR A 44 11.91 21.00 -5.26
CA THR A 44 12.86 21.84 -4.50
C THR A 44 13.84 21.03 -3.67
N GLY A 45 13.49 19.80 -3.30
CA GLY A 45 14.27 18.96 -2.38
C GLY A 45 14.09 19.32 -0.90
N ALA A 46 13.16 20.23 -0.57
CA ALA A 46 12.91 20.67 0.79
C ALA A 46 11.90 19.78 1.52
N VAL A 47 12.06 19.62 2.82
CA VAL A 47 11.03 19.06 3.71
C VAL A 47 9.92 20.10 3.86
N VAL A 48 8.70 19.74 3.48
CA VAL A 48 7.51 20.60 3.60
C VAL A 48 6.87 20.45 4.97
N LYS A 49 6.77 19.20 5.45
CA LYS A 49 6.11 18.84 6.70
C LYS A 49 6.81 17.68 7.36
N THR A 50 6.75 17.65 8.70
CA THR A 50 7.25 16.55 9.52
C THR A 50 6.20 16.17 10.56
N PHE A 51 5.98 14.86 10.75
CA PHE A 51 5.04 14.31 11.71
C PHE A 51 5.73 13.24 12.55
N GLU A 52 5.66 13.35 13.85
CA GLU A 52 6.00 12.29 14.78
C GLU A 52 4.76 11.42 14.97
N VAL A 53 4.72 10.28 14.27
CA VAL A 53 3.52 9.44 14.17
C VAL A 53 3.50 8.37 15.24
N ALA A 54 4.65 7.74 15.49
CA ALA A 54 4.81 6.64 16.44
C ALA A 54 6.25 6.63 16.99
N GLU A 55 6.49 5.87 18.06
CA GLU A 55 7.84 5.57 18.59
C GLU A 55 8.41 4.26 18.02
N VAL A 56 7.73 3.69 17.05
CA VAL A 56 8.07 2.44 16.36
C VAL A 56 8.00 2.65 14.84
N PRO A 57 8.59 1.74 14.04
CA PRO A 57 8.60 1.88 12.59
C PRO A 57 7.23 2.14 11.95
N VAL A 58 7.16 3.14 11.08
CA VAL A 58 6.03 3.37 10.16
C VAL A 58 6.32 2.61 8.87
N ARG A 59 5.62 1.50 8.66
CA ARG A 59 5.87 0.60 7.53
C ARG A 59 5.20 0.98 6.23
N CYS A 60 4.05 1.62 6.33
CA CYS A 60 3.28 2.00 5.15
C CYS A 60 2.61 3.35 5.36
N VAL A 61 2.61 4.15 4.30
CA VAL A 61 1.97 5.47 4.26
C VAL A 61 1.26 5.66 2.93
N ARG A 62 0.12 6.35 2.94
CA ARG A 62 -0.60 6.75 1.71
C ARG A 62 -1.27 8.10 1.89
N PHE A 63 -1.28 8.91 0.84
CA PHE A 63 -2.10 10.11 0.78
C PHE A 63 -3.59 9.77 0.61
N ILE A 64 -4.44 10.50 1.31
CA ILE A 64 -5.88 10.62 1.03
C ILE A 64 -6.10 12.08 0.59
N ALA A 65 -5.57 12.41 -0.60
CA ALA A 65 -5.42 13.78 -1.06
C ALA A 65 -6.75 14.57 -1.10
N ARG A 66 -7.85 13.93 -1.47
CA ARG A 66 -9.19 14.56 -1.48
C ARG A 66 -9.70 15.03 -0.12
N LYS A 67 -9.07 14.58 0.97
CA LYS A 67 -9.38 15.01 2.35
C LYS A 67 -8.28 15.88 2.95
N ASN A 68 -7.19 16.11 2.23
CA ASN A 68 -5.95 16.68 2.77
C ASN A 68 -5.35 15.84 3.91
N TRP A 69 -5.48 14.53 3.84
CA TRP A 69 -4.98 13.59 4.83
C TRP A 69 -3.88 12.69 4.28
N PHE A 70 -3.10 12.14 5.20
CA PHE A 70 -2.38 10.91 4.98
C PHE A 70 -2.74 9.89 6.07
N ILE A 71 -2.60 8.62 5.75
CA ILE A 71 -2.75 7.49 6.67
C ILE A 71 -1.44 6.73 6.76
N ALA A 72 -1.12 6.27 7.97
CA ALA A 72 0.10 5.53 8.30
C ALA A 72 -0.24 4.27 9.11
N GLY A 73 0.44 3.18 8.81
CA GLY A 73 0.44 1.95 9.59
C GLY A 73 1.81 1.72 10.22
N SER A 74 1.83 1.42 11.52
CA SER A 74 3.05 1.27 12.32
C SER A 74 3.15 -0.06 13.04
N ASP A 75 4.35 -0.39 13.54
CA ASP A 75 4.67 -1.66 14.19
C ASP A 75 4.00 -1.86 15.56
N ASP A 76 3.32 -0.85 16.07
CA ASP A 76 2.42 -0.95 17.23
C ASP A 76 0.98 -1.36 16.85
N PHE A 77 0.77 -1.81 15.60
CA PHE A 77 -0.51 -2.32 15.08
C PHE A 77 -1.58 -1.25 14.82
N PHE A 78 -1.23 0.02 15.04
CA PHE A 78 -2.15 1.14 14.86
C PHE A 78 -2.15 1.70 13.46
N LEU A 79 -3.33 2.11 13.02
CA LEU A 79 -3.55 3.03 11.92
C LEU A 79 -3.73 4.43 12.49
N ARG A 80 -3.01 5.39 11.92
CA ARG A 80 -3.11 6.81 12.28
C ARG A 80 -3.32 7.66 11.05
N CYS A 81 -4.29 8.55 11.11
CA CYS A 81 -4.58 9.50 10.04
C CYS A 81 -4.35 10.92 10.52
N TYR A 82 -3.70 11.73 9.71
CA TYR A 82 -3.40 13.12 9.99
C TYR A 82 -3.86 14.02 8.85
N ASN A 83 -4.35 15.21 9.19
CA ASN A 83 -4.51 16.27 8.22
C ASN A 83 -3.16 16.96 8.03
N TYR A 84 -2.63 16.88 6.81
CA TYR A 84 -1.30 17.44 6.54
C TYR A 84 -1.27 18.96 6.43
N ASN A 85 -2.42 19.64 6.32
CA ASN A 85 -2.49 21.10 6.34
C ASN A 85 -2.53 21.66 7.76
N THR A 86 -3.36 21.08 8.63
CA THR A 86 -3.55 21.55 10.01
C THR A 86 -2.64 20.88 11.03
N HIS A 87 -1.95 19.80 10.67
CA HIS A 87 -1.17 18.92 11.55
C HIS A 87 -2.00 18.14 12.59
N GLU A 88 -3.33 18.24 12.54
CA GLU A 88 -4.21 17.55 13.46
C GLU A 88 -4.26 16.04 13.19
N LYS A 89 -4.24 15.27 14.27
CA LYS A 89 -4.53 13.84 14.21
C LYS A 89 -6.04 13.64 14.05
N VAL A 90 -6.44 13.10 12.89
CA VAL A 90 -7.84 12.85 12.56
C VAL A 90 -8.36 11.63 13.32
N THR A 91 -7.56 10.56 13.38
CA THR A 91 -7.87 9.33 14.10
C THR A 91 -6.63 8.53 14.42
N ALA A 92 -6.76 7.66 15.44
CA ALA A 92 -5.81 6.61 15.75
C ALA A 92 -6.57 5.42 16.34
N PHE A 93 -6.37 4.23 15.83
CA PHE A 93 -7.00 3.00 16.32
C PHE A 93 -6.15 1.78 15.98
N GLU A 94 -6.30 0.72 16.75
CA GLU A 94 -5.70 -0.58 16.43
C GLU A 94 -6.38 -1.17 15.21
N GLY A 95 -5.62 -1.33 14.11
CA GLY A 95 -6.14 -1.86 12.85
C GLY A 95 -6.08 -3.38 12.79
N HIS A 96 -4.99 -3.95 13.28
CA HIS A 96 -4.71 -5.37 13.25
C HIS A 96 -4.04 -5.82 14.56
N PRO A 97 -4.09 -7.10 14.91
CA PRO A 97 -3.36 -7.65 16.06
C PRO A 97 -1.87 -7.94 15.76
N ASP A 98 -1.38 -7.59 14.56
CA ASP A 98 -0.01 -7.78 14.12
C ASP A 98 0.42 -6.65 13.16
N TYR A 99 1.68 -6.67 12.66
CA TYR A 99 2.25 -5.62 11.82
C TYR A 99 1.44 -5.33 10.58
N ILE A 100 1.22 -4.03 10.33
CA ILE A 100 0.53 -3.54 9.13
C ILE A 100 1.56 -3.31 8.04
N ARG A 101 1.48 -4.10 6.96
CA ARG A 101 2.46 -4.11 5.87
C ARG A 101 2.13 -3.16 4.74
N SER A 102 0.86 -3.07 4.38
CA SER A 102 0.42 -2.30 3.23
C SER A 102 -0.91 -1.60 3.49
N ILE A 103 -1.07 -0.47 2.84
CA ILE A 103 -2.29 0.34 2.81
C ILE A 103 -2.60 0.66 1.35
N ALA A 104 -3.86 0.51 0.94
CA ALA A 104 -4.35 0.98 -0.34
C ALA A 104 -5.58 1.87 -0.16
N VAL A 105 -5.60 3.02 -0.82
CA VAL A 105 -6.70 3.99 -0.74
C VAL A 105 -7.59 3.85 -1.96
N HIS A 106 -8.89 3.70 -1.74
CA HIS A 106 -9.87 3.60 -2.82
C HIS A 106 -9.94 4.93 -3.60
N ALA A 107 -9.99 4.83 -4.94
CA ALA A 107 -9.90 6.01 -5.81
C ALA A 107 -11.02 7.03 -5.60
N THR A 108 -12.25 6.59 -5.39
CA THR A 108 -13.45 7.45 -5.30
C THR A 108 -14.25 7.28 -4.01
N GLY A 109 -14.36 6.06 -3.48
CA GLY A 109 -15.12 5.74 -2.27
C GLY A 109 -14.37 6.03 -0.97
N PRO A 110 -15.05 6.08 0.17
CA PRO A 110 -14.47 6.44 1.47
C PRO A 110 -13.72 5.28 2.13
N TYR A 111 -12.99 4.50 1.35
CA TYR A 111 -12.45 3.22 1.80
C TYR A 111 -10.92 3.17 1.79
N VAL A 112 -10.38 2.47 2.79
CA VAL A 112 -8.98 2.08 2.89
C VAL A 112 -8.90 0.57 3.11
N LEU A 113 -8.02 -0.09 2.37
CA LEU A 113 -7.60 -1.47 2.63
C LEU A 113 -6.30 -1.48 3.42
N THR A 114 -6.18 -2.41 4.34
CA THR A 114 -4.94 -2.70 5.08
C THR A 114 -4.63 -4.18 5.04
N GLY A 115 -3.35 -4.53 4.83
CA GLY A 115 -2.85 -5.90 4.84
C GLY A 115 -1.83 -6.08 5.96
N SER A 116 -1.84 -7.24 6.62
CA SER A 116 -1.09 -7.47 7.85
C SER A 116 -0.41 -8.85 7.90
N ASP A 117 0.51 -8.97 8.86
CA ASP A 117 1.13 -10.24 9.26
C ASP A 117 0.12 -11.19 9.93
N ASP A 118 -1.03 -10.70 10.36
CA ASP A 118 -2.17 -11.52 10.82
C ASP A 118 -2.84 -12.32 9.70
N MET A 119 -2.32 -12.24 8.45
CA MET A 119 -2.77 -12.92 7.24
C MET A 119 -4.12 -12.41 6.72
N THR A 120 -4.67 -11.35 7.28
CA THR A 120 -5.95 -10.77 6.87
C THR A 120 -5.78 -9.47 6.10
N ILE A 121 -6.82 -9.13 5.36
CA ILE A 121 -7.00 -7.82 4.74
C ILE A 121 -8.28 -7.23 5.31
N LYS A 122 -8.24 -5.96 5.72
CA LYS A 122 -9.39 -5.28 6.29
C LYS A 122 -9.75 -4.05 5.48
N LEU A 123 -11.06 -3.82 5.30
CA LEU A 123 -11.65 -2.66 4.63
C LEU A 123 -12.26 -1.73 5.66
N TRP A 124 -11.83 -0.47 5.66
CA TRP A 124 -12.23 0.57 6.59
C TRP A 124 -13.00 1.67 5.88
N ASP A 125 -14.06 2.18 6.49
CA ASP A 125 -14.87 3.30 5.98
C ASP A 125 -14.66 4.53 6.88
N TRP A 126 -13.98 5.57 6.37
CA TRP A 126 -13.72 6.79 7.14
C TRP A 126 -14.94 7.71 7.28
N GLU A 127 -15.95 7.62 6.43
CA GLU A 127 -17.20 8.38 6.58
C GLU A 127 -18.08 7.79 7.67
N ARG A 128 -17.86 6.52 8.03
CA ARG A 128 -18.49 5.85 9.17
C ARG A 128 -17.54 5.72 10.36
N ASN A 129 -16.79 6.79 10.62
CA ASN A 129 -15.85 6.87 11.76
C ASN A 129 -14.83 5.71 11.76
N TRP A 130 -14.23 5.42 10.60
CA TRP A 130 -13.23 4.36 10.42
C TRP A 130 -13.71 2.96 10.83
N ARG A 131 -15.01 2.72 10.63
CA ARG A 131 -15.61 1.42 10.94
C ARG A 131 -15.04 0.33 10.03
N LEU A 132 -14.73 -0.82 10.61
CA LEU A 132 -14.44 -2.04 9.86
C LEU A 132 -15.70 -2.47 9.09
N VAL A 133 -15.58 -2.50 7.76
CA VAL A 133 -16.67 -2.89 6.84
C VAL A 133 -16.59 -4.37 6.52
N GLN A 134 -15.37 -4.87 6.26
CA GLN A 134 -15.15 -6.24 5.83
C GLN A 134 -13.74 -6.71 6.18
N THR A 135 -13.62 -7.98 6.53
CA THR A 135 -12.36 -8.71 6.61
C THR A 135 -12.30 -9.73 5.47
N PHE A 136 -11.17 -9.77 4.76
CA PHE A 136 -10.91 -10.77 3.73
C PHE A 136 -9.90 -11.77 4.27
N GLU A 137 -10.31 -13.04 4.28
CA GLU A 137 -9.51 -14.16 4.75
C GLU A 137 -9.23 -15.11 3.58
N GLY A 138 -8.09 -15.80 3.63
CA GLY A 138 -7.73 -16.78 2.61
C GLY A 138 -6.24 -16.84 2.28
N HIS A 139 -5.43 -15.84 2.64
CA HIS A 139 -3.98 -15.98 2.68
C HIS A 139 -3.56 -16.83 3.88
N THR A 140 -2.49 -17.60 3.72
CA THR A 140 -1.97 -18.51 4.74
C THR A 140 -0.62 -18.06 5.30
N HIS A 141 -0.18 -16.85 4.93
CA HIS A 141 1.00 -16.16 5.44
C HIS A 141 0.80 -14.65 5.30
N PHE A 142 1.74 -13.85 5.77
CA PHE A 142 1.71 -12.40 5.79
C PHE A 142 1.26 -11.78 4.47
N VAL A 143 0.35 -10.81 4.55
CA VAL A 143 -0.06 -10.00 3.41
C VAL A 143 0.92 -8.84 3.28
N MET A 144 1.73 -8.88 2.24
CA MET A 144 2.85 -7.95 2.06
C MET A 144 2.46 -6.68 1.33
N ASP A 145 1.54 -6.79 0.37
CA ASP A 145 1.16 -5.63 -0.45
C ASP A 145 -0.27 -5.72 -0.97
N LEU A 146 -0.86 -4.55 -1.25
CA LEU A 146 -2.23 -4.36 -1.71
C LEU A 146 -2.29 -3.25 -2.76
N CYS A 147 -3.06 -3.45 -3.81
CA CYS A 147 -3.37 -2.39 -4.77
C CYS A 147 -4.80 -2.53 -5.30
N PHE A 148 -5.51 -1.41 -5.43
CA PHE A 148 -6.79 -1.37 -6.13
C PHE A 148 -6.59 -1.46 -7.64
N ASN A 149 -7.53 -2.08 -8.33
CA ASN A 149 -7.55 -2.12 -9.77
C ASN A 149 -7.93 -0.72 -10.32
N PRO A 150 -7.08 -0.06 -11.10
CA PRO A 150 -7.37 1.28 -11.61
C PRO A 150 -8.51 1.31 -12.64
N LYS A 151 -8.89 0.15 -13.20
CA LYS A 151 -9.99 0.01 -14.18
C LYS A 151 -11.31 -0.42 -13.54
N ASP A 152 -11.25 -0.98 -12.34
CA ASP A 152 -12.42 -1.42 -11.56
C ASP A 152 -12.15 -1.21 -10.08
N SER A 153 -12.59 -0.09 -9.56
CA SER A 153 -12.34 0.31 -8.16
C SER A 153 -12.98 -0.64 -7.13
N ASN A 154 -13.89 -1.52 -7.54
CA ASN A 154 -14.46 -2.54 -6.66
C ASN A 154 -13.58 -3.80 -6.56
N SER A 155 -12.51 -3.89 -7.34
CA SER A 155 -11.58 -5.01 -7.27
C SER A 155 -10.19 -4.56 -6.82
N PHE A 156 -9.46 -5.48 -6.18
CA PHE A 156 -8.10 -5.25 -5.72
C PHE A 156 -7.29 -6.54 -5.76
N ALA A 157 -5.98 -6.40 -5.73
CA ALA A 157 -5.04 -7.50 -5.64
C ALA A 157 -4.27 -7.46 -4.32
N SER A 158 -3.87 -8.62 -3.83
CA SER A 158 -3.01 -8.80 -2.65
C SER A 158 -1.86 -9.74 -2.95
N ALA A 159 -0.67 -9.40 -2.46
CA ALA A 159 0.53 -10.24 -2.49
C ALA A 159 0.85 -10.79 -1.11
N SER A 160 1.26 -12.06 -1.03
CA SER A 160 1.54 -12.70 0.25
C SER A 160 2.81 -13.56 0.23
N LEU A 161 3.41 -13.72 1.42
CA LEU A 161 4.49 -14.68 1.64
C LEU A 161 4.03 -16.15 1.48
N ASP A 162 2.74 -16.41 1.35
CA ASP A 162 2.21 -17.73 0.95
C ASP A 162 2.48 -18.09 -0.51
N ARG A 163 3.26 -17.25 -1.25
CA ARG A 163 3.67 -17.38 -2.65
C ARG A 163 2.56 -17.11 -3.66
N THR A 164 1.42 -16.61 -3.21
CA THR A 164 0.27 -16.34 -4.06
C THR A 164 -0.03 -14.86 -4.18
N VAL A 165 -0.69 -14.53 -5.28
CA VAL A 165 -1.44 -13.29 -5.45
C VAL A 165 -2.91 -13.63 -5.55
N LYS A 166 -3.75 -12.93 -4.81
CA LYS A 166 -5.20 -13.10 -4.87
C LYS A 166 -5.85 -11.84 -5.39
N VAL A 167 -6.86 -12.02 -6.22
CA VAL A 167 -7.71 -10.92 -6.70
C VAL A 167 -9.10 -11.05 -6.07
N TRP A 168 -9.60 -9.94 -5.56
CA TRP A 168 -10.79 -9.85 -4.74
C TRP A 168 -11.77 -8.84 -5.31
N THR A 169 -13.04 -8.97 -4.94
CA THR A 169 -14.07 -7.94 -5.15
C THR A 169 -14.62 -7.50 -3.79
N LEU A 170 -14.79 -6.19 -3.60
CA LEU A 170 -15.42 -5.63 -2.39
C LEU A 170 -16.83 -6.23 -2.22
N GLY A 171 -17.16 -6.66 -0.99
CA GLY A 171 -18.41 -7.33 -0.68
C GLY A 171 -18.44 -8.84 -0.94
N SER A 172 -17.41 -9.41 -1.59
CA SER A 172 -17.27 -10.86 -1.74
C SER A 172 -16.52 -11.47 -0.55
N ALA A 173 -16.99 -12.60 -0.02
CA ALA A 173 -16.33 -13.28 1.09
C ALA A 173 -15.06 -14.02 0.67
N THR A 174 -14.91 -14.34 -0.61
CA THR A 174 -13.80 -15.15 -1.14
C THR A 174 -13.08 -14.43 -2.27
N ALA A 175 -11.82 -14.79 -2.50
CA ALA A 175 -11.09 -14.31 -3.65
C ALA A 175 -11.73 -14.78 -4.96
N ASN A 176 -11.77 -13.91 -5.96
CA ASN A 176 -12.26 -14.24 -7.29
C ASN A 176 -11.40 -15.33 -7.94
N PHE A 177 -10.10 -15.21 -7.76
CA PHE A 177 -9.11 -16.20 -8.17
C PHE A 177 -7.78 -15.99 -7.44
N THR A 178 -6.94 -17.03 -7.52
CA THR A 178 -5.60 -17.04 -6.96
C THR A 178 -4.60 -17.35 -8.07
N LEU A 179 -3.54 -16.56 -8.16
CA LEU A 179 -2.37 -16.86 -8.97
C LEU A 179 -1.34 -17.56 -8.07
N THR A 180 -0.94 -18.78 -8.45
CA THR A 180 0.26 -19.42 -7.87
C THR A 180 1.47 -18.76 -8.51
N ALA A 181 1.83 -17.61 -7.92
CA ALA A 181 2.60 -16.63 -8.63
C ALA A 181 4.10 -16.94 -8.69
N HIS A 182 4.66 -17.45 -7.59
CA HIS A 182 6.11 -17.54 -7.42
C HIS A 182 6.54 -18.77 -6.62
N GLU A 183 7.84 -19.09 -6.69
CA GLU A 183 8.43 -20.19 -5.91
C GLU A 183 8.69 -19.81 -4.45
N LYS A 184 8.76 -18.50 -4.15
CA LYS A 184 8.94 -17.93 -2.81
C LYS A 184 7.90 -16.85 -2.54
N GLY A 185 7.98 -16.24 -1.36
CA GLY A 185 7.07 -15.19 -0.95
C GLY A 185 6.96 -14.04 -1.96
N VAL A 186 5.75 -13.53 -2.17
CA VAL A 186 5.49 -12.38 -3.05
C VAL A 186 5.50 -11.12 -2.20
N ASN A 187 6.37 -10.17 -2.54
CA ASN A 187 6.64 -8.97 -1.76
C ASN A 187 5.84 -7.75 -2.20
N ALA A 188 5.53 -7.66 -3.50
CA ALA A 188 4.76 -6.54 -4.03
C ALA A 188 3.88 -6.97 -5.20
N VAL A 189 2.78 -6.23 -5.37
CA VAL A 189 1.86 -6.37 -6.50
C VAL A 189 1.37 -4.99 -6.93
N ASP A 190 1.29 -4.77 -8.23
CA ASP A 190 0.70 -3.56 -8.76
C ASP A 190 -0.02 -3.82 -10.09
N TYR A 191 -1.03 -3.02 -10.37
CA TYR A 191 -1.74 -3.06 -11.64
C TYR A 191 -1.06 -2.15 -12.67
N TYR A 192 -1.08 -2.58 -13.92
CA TYR A 192 -0.73 -1.70 -15.02
C TYR A 192 -1.81 -0.64 -15.22
N HIS A 193 -1.40 0.62 -15.13
CA HIS A 193 -2.31 1.77 -15.20
C HIS A 193 -2.68 2.20 -16.64
N GLY A 194 -2.06 1.63 -17.66
CA GLY A 194 -2.42 1.88 -19.05
C GLY A 194 -3.77 1.25 -19.44
N ALA A 195 -4.41 1.83 -20.47
CA ALA A 195 -5.76 1.43 -20.86
C ALA A 195 -5.82 0.13 -21.66
N ASP A 196 -4.72 -0.26 -22.31
CA ASP A 196 -4.69 -1.27 -23.37
C ASP A 196 -4.44 -2.70 -22.90
N LYS A 197 -3.93 -2.90 -21.68
CA LYS A 197 -3.55 -4.22 -21.17
C LYS A 197 -4.13 -4.53 -19.80
N PRO A 198 -4.62 -5.75 -19.57
CA PRO A 198 -5.11 -6.20 -18.26
C PRO A 198 -3.97 -6.83 -17.44
N TYR A 199 -2.93 -6.07 -17.16
CA TYR A 199 -1.74 -6.63 -16.54
C TYR A 199 -1.62 -6.30 -15.05
N LEU A 200 -1.06 -7.28 -14.33
CA LEU A 200 -0.49 -7.18 -12.99
C LEU A 200 1.01 -7.43 -13.06
N VAL A 201 1.77 -6.74 -12.24
CA VAL A 201 3.18 -7.02 -11.98
C VAL A 201 3.36 -7.49 -10.55
N THR A 202 4.21 -8.48 -10.35
CA THR A 202 4.54 -9.05 -9.03
C THR A 202 6.03 -9.20 -8.86
N THR A 203 6.51 -9.04 -7.62
CA THR A 203 7.92 -9.24 -7.26
C THR A 203 8.04 -10.23 -6.12
N SER A 204 9.13 -11.00 -6.10
CA SER A 204 9.29 -12.09 -5.14
C SER A 204 10.73 -12.28 -4.66
N ASP A 205 10.86 -12.96 -3.51
CA ASP A 205 12.12 -13.47 -2.97
C ASP A 205 12.74 -14.57 -3.84
N ASP A 206 12.03 -15.09 -4.86
CA ASP A 206 12.58 -15.98 -5.88
C ASP A 206 13.49 -15.24 -6.88
N LYS A 207 13.66 -13.93 -6.70
CA LYS A 207 14.48 -13.02 -7.52
C LYS A 207 13.89 -12.76 -8.90
N THR A 208 12.60 -13.00 -9.09
CA THR A 208 11.91 -12.72 -10.33
C THR A 208 10.88 -11.61 -10.18
N VAL A 209 10.65 -10.91 -11.29
CA VAL A 209 9.48 -10.05 -11.51
C VAL A 209 8.63 -10.75 -12.57
N ARG A 210 7.35 -10.89 -12.33
CA ARG A 210 6.41 -11.53 -13.26
C ARG A 210 5.32 -10.57 -13.69
N ILE A 211 4.96 -10.62 -14.95
CA ILE A 211 3.83 -9.90 -15.54
C ILE A 211 2.73 -10.91 -15.84
N TRP A 212 1.54 -10.61 -15.39
CA TRP A 212 0.36 -11.46 -15.49
C TRP A 212 -0.73 -10.77 -16.27
N ASP A 213 -1.36 -11.48 -17.17
CA ASP A 213 -2.67 -11.11 -17.69
C ASP A 213 -3.73 -11.63 -16.69
N TYR A 214 -4.41 -10.72 -15.99
CA TYR A 214 -5.37 -11.11 -14.97
C TYR A 214 -6.73 -11.56 -15.53
N LEU A 215 -7.01 -11.34 -16.81
CA LEU A 215 -8.20 -11.89 -17.48
C LEU A 215 -8.00 -13.35 -17.85
N SER A 216 -6.88 -13.66 -18.50
CA SER A 216 -6.52 -15.05 -18.83
C SER A 216 -5.91 -15.80 -17.65
N LYS A 217 -5.53 -15.11 -16.56
CA LYS A 217 -4.89 -15.64 -15.35
C LYS A 217 -3.56 -16.34 -15.65
N SER A 218 -2.85 -15.91 -16.69
CA SER A 218 -1.60 -16.50 -17.15
C SER A 218 -0.41 -15.55 -16.97
N CYS A 219 0.77 -16.13 -16.70
CA CYS A 219 2.01 -15.38 -16.69
C CYS A 219 2.42 -15.07 -18.14
N VAL A 220 2.54 -13.78 -18.46
CA VAL A 220 2.91 -13.31 -19.80
C VAL A 220 4.42 -13.21 -19.95
N GLN A 221 5.11 -12.81 -18.88
CA GLN A 221 6.54 -12.59 -18.88
C GLN A 221 7.14 -12.80 -17.51
N THR A 222 8.34 -13.38 -17.48
CA THR A 222 9.19 -13.46 -16.29
C THR A 222 10.51 -12.75 -16.58
N LEU A 223 10.90 -11.86 -15.65
CA LEU A 223 12.18 -11.16 -15.65
C LEU A 223 13.00 -11.66 -14.44
N SER A 224 14.27 -12.00 -14.67
CA SER A 224 15.21 -12.52 -13.66
C SER A 224 16.53 -11.77 -13.70
#